data_37e08f4580143a75f2abd0b1be85a73e
#
_entry.id   37e08f4580143a75f2abd0b1be85a73e
#
_cell.length_a   1.000
_cell.length_b   1.000
_cell.length_c   1.000
_cell.angle_alpha   90.00
_cell.angle_beta   90.00
_cell.angle_gamma   90.00
#
_symmetry.space_group_name_H-M   'P 1'
#
loop_
_entity.id
_entity.type
_entity.pdbx_description
1 polymer ?
#
loop_
_entity_poly.entity_id
_entity_poly.type
_entity_poly.pdbx_seq_one_letter_code
_entity_poly.pdbx_strand_id
1 'polypeptide(L)'
;MIIEEKYFNIDTNGYPSADFEKITQCPICHKIGDFKMLYACAYEETAYSLHFCHFCQDVFSTVYKEKYHCFYIHNQYPAFIEETNIPDQIIALSPQFSTIYEQALRAEQEHLDQIAGLGYRRALEFLVKDYAISKQTDEKDKIQAMPMAQCIERFIEHPRTKALAKRAAWLGNDYAHYLKKHTDRDLKDLKTLISLTVQWINLEIESTAYESEITYQK
;
A
#
# COMPACT_ATOMS: atom_id res chain seq x y z
N MET A 1 -4.26 5.23 -24.59
CA MET A 1 -4.02 6.19 -25.72
C MET A 1 -2.61 5.95 -26.21
N ILE A 2 -2.39 5.97 -27.53
CA ILE A 2 -1.08 5.73 -28.14
C ILE A 2 -0.57 7.06 -28.70
N ILE A 3 0.74 7.29 -28.61
CA ILE A 3 1.45 8.47 -29.14
C ILE A 3 2.67 8.00 -29.93
N GLU A 4 3.00 8.68 -31.02
CA GLU A 4 4.24 8.44 -31.77
C GLU A 4 5.37 9.27 -31.17
N GLU A 5 6.49 8.61 -30.82
CA GLU A 5 7.67 9.23 -30.23
C GLU A 5 8.96 8.74 -30.88
N LYS A 6 9.98 9.60 -30.94
CA LYS A 6 11.33 9.22 -31.34
C LYS A 6 12.10 8.63 -30.18
N TYR A 7 12.84 7.58 -30.44
CA TYR A 7 13.69 6.93 -29.46
C TYR A 7 15.06 6.55 -30.05
N PHE A 8 16.06 6.40 -29.21
CA PHE A 8 17.34 5.87 -29.63
C PHE A 8 17.28 4.34 -29.66
N ASN A 9 17.44 3.75 -30.84
CA ASN A 9 17.50 2.29 -30.98
C ASN A 9 18.96 1.84 -30.88
N ILE A 10 19.26 1.03 -29.86
CA ILE A 10 20.61 0.58 -29.53
C ILE A 10 21.14 -0.40 -30.59
N ASP A 11 20.26 -1.26 -31.14
CA ASP A 11 20.65 -2.27 -32.11
C ASP A 11 21.07 -1.66 -33.46
N THR A 12 20.32 -0.64 -33.92
CA THR A 12 20.55 0.01 -35.21
C THR A 12 21.36 1.30 -35.12
N ASN A 13 21.67 1.76 -33.90
CA ASN A 13 22.38 3.01 -33.63
C ASN A 13 21.69 4.23 -34.30
N GLY A 14 20.36 4.27 -34.28
CA GLY A 14 19.55 5.28 -34.98
C GLY A 14 18.41 5.82 -34.13
N TYR A 15 17.67 6.77 -34.69
CA TYR A 15 16.53 7.43 -34.02
C TYR A 15 15.23 7.20 -34.83
N PRO A 16 14.67 5.98 -34.83
CA PRO A 16 13.36 5.75 -35.42
C PRO A 16 12.23 6.36 -34.59
N SER A 17 11.04 6.45 -35.15
CA SER A 17 9.79 6.67 -34.43
C SER A 17 9.07 5.35 -34.18
N ALA A 18 8.37 5.25 -33.06
CA ALA A 18 7.44 4.16 -32.78
C ALA A 18 6.25 4.63 -31.96
N ASP A 19 5.24 3.79 -31.91
CA ASP A 19 4.06 3.99 -31.11
C ASP A 19 4.29 3.57 -29.65
N PHE A 20 3.98 4.46 -28.72
CA PHE A 20 4.09 4.24 -27.29
C PHE A 20 2.74 4.42 -26.61
N GLU A 21 2.45 3.58 -25.64
CA GLU A 21 1.33 3.79 -24.73
C GLU A 21 1.59 5.06 -23.89
N LYS A 22 0.64 6.00 -23.95
CA LYS A 22 0.74 7.29 -23.26
C LYS A 22 0.60 7.11 -21.76
N ILE A 23 1.52 7.72 -21.02
CA ILE A 23 1.42 7.84 -19.57
C ILE A 23 0.40 8.94 -19.24
N THR A 24 -0.58 8.61 -18.43
CA THR A 24 -1.66 9.51 -18.03
C THR A 24 -1.61 9.92 -16.56
N GLN A 25 -0.79 9.25 -15.74
CA GLN A 25 -0.67 9.51 -14.31
C GLN A 25 0.79 9.47 -13.87
N CYS A 26 1.22 10.42 -13.05
CA CYS A 26 2.55 10.44 -12.46
C CYS A 26 2.66 9.38 -11.35
N PRO A 27 3.68 8.50 -11.37
CA PRO A 27 3.85 7.49 -10.33
C PRO A 27 4.30 8.06 -8.97
N ILE A 28 4.76 9.33 -8.93
CA ILE A 28 5.28 9.98 -7.72
C ILE A 28 4.19 10.76 -7.00
N CYS A 29 3.47 11.65 -7.71
CA CYS A 29 2.48 12.54 -7.09
C CYS A 29 1.03 12.21 -7.45
N HIS A 30 0.80 11.14 -8.20
CA HIS A 30 -0.50 10.60 -8.62
C HIS A 30 -1.40 11.57 -9.40
N LYS A 31 -0.89 12.75 -9.81
CA LYS A 31 -1.65 13.69 -10.64
C LYS A 31 -1.82 13.15 -12.05
N ILE A 32 -3.02 13.31 -12.57
CA ILE A 32 -3.37 12.99 -13.96
C ILE A 32 -2.96 14.16 -14.85
N GLY A 33 -2.32 13.87 -15.99
CA GLY A 33 -1.89 14.88 -16.93
C GLY A 33 -1.04 14.34 -18.07
N ASP A 34 -0.46 15.28 -18.81
CA ASP A 34 0.52 14.99 -19.88
C ASP A 34 1.94 15.13 -19.31
N PHE A 35 2.75 14.10 -19.54
CA PHE A 35 4.13 14.05 -19.05
C PHE A 35 5.08 14.07 -20.24
N LYS A 36 5.97 15.07 -20.26
CA LYS A 36 6.93 15.22 -21.34
C LYS A 36 7.95 14.10 -21.27
N MET A 37 8.07 13.34 -22.35
CA MET A 37 9.18 12.40 -22.55
C MET A 37 10.46 13.20 -22.79
N LEU A 38 11.43 13.05 -21.92
CA LEU A 38 12.73 13.71 -22.01
C LEU A 38 13.70 12.93 -22.90
N TYR A 39 13.65 11.61 -22.77
CA TYR A 39 14.51 10.69 -23.49
C TYR A 39 13.86 9.31 -23.56
N ALA A 40 14.10 8.59 -24.64
CA ALA A 40 13.76 7.19 -24.76
C ALA A 40 14.87 6.43 -25.51
N CYS A 41 15.13 5.20 -25.08
CA CYS A 41 15.97 4.26 -25.81
C CYS A 41 15.32 2.87 -25.80
N ALA A 42 15.64 2.07 -26.83
CA ALA A 42 15.19 0.70 -26.90
C ALA A 42 16.31 -0.25 -27.29
N TYR A 43 16.24 -1.45 -26.76
CA TYR A 43 17.06 -2.60 -27.10
C TYR A 43 16.14 -3.81 -27.23
N GLU A 44 16.20 -4.48 -28.40
CA GLU A 44 15.27 -5.55 -28.76
C GLU A 44 13.80 -5.11 -28.56
N GLU A 45 12.99 -5.89 -27.85
CA GLU A 45 11.55 -5.64 -27.60
C GLU A 45 11.31 -4.77 -26.35
N THR A 46 12.34 -4.15 -25.77
CA THR A 46 12.23 -3.38 -24.53
C THR A 46 12.65 -1.94 -24.76
N ALA A 47 11.79 -0.99 -24.41
CA ALA A 47 12.14 0.43 -24.39
C ALA A 47 12.14 0.99 -22.97
N TYR A 48 13.01 1.96 -22.75
CA TYR A 48 13.17 2.71 -21.50
C TYR A 48 12.99 4.17 -21.80
N SER A 49 12.24 4.88 -20.97
CA SER A 49 12.08 6.32 -21.11
C SER A 49 12.18 7.06 -19.79
N LEU A 50 12.52 8.35 -19.88
CA LEU A 50 12.48 9.31 -18.78
C LEU A 50 11.40 10.34 -19.07
N HIS A 51 10.59 10.65 -18.05
CA HIS A 51 9.51 11.61 -18.13
C HIS A 51 9.63 12.64 -17.02
N PHE A 52 9.23 13.89 -17.34
CA PHE A 52 9.17 14.97 -16.36
C PHE A 52 7.73 15.25 -15.97
N CYS A 53 7.49 15.31 -14.66
CA CYS A 53 6.22 15.72 -14.09
C CYS A 53 6.28 17.20 -13.69
N HIS A 54 5.49 18.05 -14.34
CA HIS A 54 5.43 19.47 -14.03
C HIS A 54 4.67 19.78 -12.72
N PHE A 55 3.91 18.83 -12.15
CA PHE A 55 3.20 19.02 -10.89
C PHE A 55 4.12 18.87 -9.67
N CYS A 56 4.89 17.78 -9.59
CA CYS A 56 5.85 17.59 -8.50
C CYS A 56 7.27 18.03 -8.86
N GLN A 57 7.53 18.42 -10.11
CA GLN A 57 8.83 18.85 -10.63
C GLN A 57 9.92 17.76 -10.54
N ASP A 58 9.50 16.50 -10.61
CA ASP A 58 10.36 15.34 -10.48
C ASP A 58 10.43 14.53 -11.78
N VAL A 59 11.42 13.66 -11.90
CA VAL A 59 11.64 12.78 -13.05
C VAL A 59 11.35 11.34 -12.65
N PHE A 60 10.63 10.64 -13.50
CA PHE A 60 10.38 9.21 -13.35
C PHE A 60 10.72 8.46 -14.63
N SER A 61 11.00 7.16 -14.51
CA SER A 61 11.29 6.32 -15.64
C SER A 61 10.18 5.31 -15.91
N THR A 62 10.05 4.91 -17.18
CA THR A 62 9.09 3.89 -17.60
C THR A 62 9.80 2.85 -18.45
N VAL A 63 9.49 1.59 -18.17
CA VAL A 63 9.89 0.44 -18.98
C VAL A 63 8.69 0.02 -19.82
N TYR A 64 8.91 -0.16 -21.11
CA TYR A 64 7.91 -0.64 -22.06
C TYR A 64 8.33 -1.98 -22.64
N LYS A 65 7.33 -2.77 -23.02
CA LYS A 65 7.52 -3.98 -23.81
C LYS A 65 6.80 -3.85 -25.16
N GLU A 66 7.49 -4.20 -26.22
CA GLU A 66 6.90 -4.19 -27.55
C GLU A 66 5.89 -5.33 -27.71
N LYS A 67 4.73 -4.98 -28.23
CA LYS A 67 3.70 -5.93 -28.65
C LYS A 67 2.92 -5.33 -29.81
N TYR A 68 2.80 -6.07 -30.90
CA TYR A 68 2.09 -5.62 -32.12
C TYR A 68 2.60 -4.26 -32.65
N HIS A 69 3.92 -4.08 -32.69
CA HIS A 69 4.59 -2.84 -33.15
C HIS A 69 4.27 -1.59 -32.30
N CYS A 70 3.82 -1.76 -31.08
CA CYS A 70 3.57 -0.69 -30.12
C CYS A 70 4.25 -1.03 -28.78
N PHE A 71 4.84 -0.04 -28.13
CA PHE A 71 5.45 -0.16 -26.82
C PHE A 71 4.43 0.09 -25.72
N TYR A 72 4.06 -0.94 -24.98
CA TYR A 72 3.12 -0.88 -23.84
C TYR A 72 3.85 -0.75 -22.52
N ILE A 73 3.28 0.06 -21.61
CA ILE A 73 3.82 0.25 -20.26
C ILE A 73 3.91 -1.11 -19.56
N HIS A 74 5.11 -1.46 -19.12
CA HIS A 74 5.37 -2.66 -18.35
C HIS A 74 5.62 -2.35 -16.88
N ASN A 75 6.50 -1.36 -16.60
CA ASN A 75 6.81 -0.90 -15.26
C ASN A 75 7.15 0.59 -15.24
N GLN A 76 6.97 1.24 -14.09
CA GLN A 76 7.36 2.63 -13.84
C GLN A 76 8.20 2.70 -12.56
N TYR A 77 9.17 3.63 -12.52
CA TYR A 77 10.05 3.84 -11.37
C TYR A 77 10.12 5.34 -11.00
N PRO A 78 9.82 5.71 -9.75
CA PRO A 78 9.38 4.80 -8.70
C PRO A 78 8.09 4.06 -9.09
N ALA A 79 7.88 2.87 -8.52
CA ALA A 79 6.66 2.12 -8.77
C ALA A 79 5.44 2.95 -8.35
N PHE A 80 4.36 2.87 -9.14
CA PHE A 80 3.09 3.49 -8.77
C PHE A 80 2.59 2.82 -7.48
N ILE A 81 2.45 3.60 -6.42
CA ILE A 81 1.90 3.13 -5.17
C ILE A 81 0.44 3.58 -5.13
N GLU A 82 -0.49 2.63 -5.11
CA GLU A 82 -1.89 2.96 -4.82
C GLU A 82 -1.95 3.75 -3.52
N GLU A 83 -2.64 4.89 -3.52
CA GLU A 83 -2.86 5.65 -2.29
C GLU A 83 -3.60 4.76 -1.28
N THR A 84 -3.00 4.63 -0.12
CA THR A 84 -3.66 3.92 0.99
C THR A 84 -4.74 4.83 1.55
N ASN A 85 -6.00 4.40 1.44
CA ASN A 85 -7.12 5.14 2.00
C ASN A 85 -7.23 4.86 3.53
N ILE A 86 -6.16 5.21 4.27
CA ILE A 86 -6.12 5.08 5.73
C ILE A 86 -6.71 6.36 6.33
N PRO A 87 -7.75 6.25 7.18
CA PRO A 87 -8.35 7.43 7.83
C PRO A 87 -7.36 8.22 8.67
N ASP A 88 -7.49 9.55 8.68
CA ASP A 88 -6.59 10.45 9.42
C ASP A 88 -6.51 10.13 10.92
N GLN A 89 -7.63 9.72 11.54
CA GLN A 89 -7.66 9.31 12.95
C GLN A 89 -6.80 8.06 13.20
N ILE A 90 -6.75 7.14 12.24
CA ILE A 90 -5.91 5.94 12.33
C ILE A 90 -4.44 6.31 12.16
N ILE A 91 -4.13 7.24 11.25
CA ILE A 91 -2.76 7.77 11.09
C ILE A 91 -2.29 8.46 12.37
N ALA A 92 -3.16 9.27 12.99
CA ALA A 92 -2.87 9.94 14.26
C ALA A 92 -2.74 8.96 15.42
N LEU A 93 -3.59 7.92 15.47
CA LEU A 93 -3.55 6.88 16.51
C LEU A 93 -2.26 6.04 16.42
N SER A 94 -1.89 5.61 15.23
CA SER A 94 -0.77 4.69 14.99
C SER A 94 0.02 5.08 13.74
N PRO A 95 0.91 6.08 13.80
CA PRO A 95 1.73 6.50 12.67
C PRO A 95 2.60 5.37 12.11
N GLN A 96 3.07 4.47 12.99
CA GLN A 96 3.87 3.31 12.57
C GLN A 96 3.06 2.29 11.78
N PHE A 97 1.77 2.13 12.08
CA PHE A 97 0.88 1.31 11.25
C PHE A 97 0.88 1.78 9.81
N SER A 98 0.62 3.08 9.57
CA SER A 98 0.60 3.65 8.22
C SER A 98 1.92 3.45 7.49
N THR A 99 3.03 3.81 8.13
CA THR A 99 4.37 3.66 7.54
C THR A 99 4.67 2.22 7.15
N ILE A 100 4.40 1.25 8.04
CA ILE A 100 4.70 -0.16 7.76
C ILE A 100 3.72 -0.74 6.74
N TYR A 101 2.45 -0.33 6.78
CA TYR A 101 1.44 -0.76 5.81
C TYR A 101 1.80 -0.32 4.38
N GLU A 102 2.26 0.94 4.21
CA GLU A 102 2.74 1.44 2.93
C GLU A 102 3.99 0.70 2.43
N GLN A 103 4.93 0.36 3.31
CA GLN A 103 6.09 -0.45 2.96
C GLN A 103 5.69 -1.87 2.51
N ALA A 104 4.70 -2.47 3.20
CA ALA A 104 4.14 -3.77 2.82
C ALA A 104 3.44 -3.71 1.45
N LEU A 105 2.70 -2.63 1.19
CA LEU A 105 2.04 -2.42 -0.09
C LEU A 105 3.06 -2.27 -1.24
N ARG A 106 4.17 -1.56 -1.01
CA ARG A 106 5.28 -1.49 -1.98
C ARG A 106 5.87 -2.86 -2.26
N ALA A 107 6.13 -3.65 -1.22
CA ALA A 107 6.65 -5.01 -1.38
C ALA A 107 5.67 -5.89 -2.18
N GLU A 108 4.37 -5.77 -1.96
CA GLU A 108 3.34 -6.47 -2.73
C GLU A 108 3.35 -6.06 -4.21
N GLN A 109 3.47 -4.77 -4.50
CA GLN A 109 3.54 -4.27 -5.89
C GLN A 109 4.79 -4.75 -6.63
N GLU A 110 5.88 -4.99 -5.92
CA GLU A 110 7.10 -5.61 -6.43
C GLU A 110 7.04 -7.15 -6.45
N HIS A 111 5.85 -7.74 -6.22
CA HIS A 111 5.62 -9.19 -6.16
C HIS A 111 6.43 -9.91 -5.07
N LEU A 112 6.78 -9.20 -4.00
CA LEU A 112 7.49 -9.74 -2.83
C LEU A 112 6.48 -10.20 -1.75
N ASP A 113 5.55 -11.07 -2.10
CA ASP A 113 4.38 -11.45 -1.29
C ASP A 113 4.73 -11.93 0.11
N GLN A 114 5.85 -12.66 0.26
CA GLN A 114 6.31 -13.16 1.56
C GLN A 114 6.71 -12.02 2.49
N ILE A 115 7.40 -11.01 1.95
CA ILE A 115 7.83 -9.81 2.69
C ILE A 115 6.61 -8.91 2.96
N ALA A 116 5.74 -8.74 1.97
CA ALA A 116 4.50 -7.99 2.10
C ALA A 116 3.62 -8.56 3.22
N GLY A 117 3.44 -9.88 3.27
CA GLY A 117 2.64 -10.54 4.31
C GLY A 117 3.20 -10.34 5.73
N LEU A 118 4.53 -10.41 5.89
CA LEU A 118 5.20 -10.07 7.16
C LEU A 118 4.99 -8.60 7.53
N GLY A 119 5.11 -7.70 6.55
CA GLY A 119 4.89 -6.27 6.73
C GLY A 119 3.46 -5.96 7.18
N TYR A 120 2.45 -6.51 6.52
CA TYR A 120 1.04 -6.34 6.90
C TYR A 120 0.73 -6.89 8.30
N ARG A 121 1.29 -8.05 8.64
CA ARG A 121 1.18 -8.60 10.00
C ARG A 121 1.77 -7.66 11.05
N ARG A 122 2.95 -7.11 10.77
CA ARG A 122 3.61 -6.15 11.66
C ARG A 122 2.83 -4.85 11.79
N ALA A 123 2.29 -4.32 10.69
CA ALA A 123 1.42 -3.15 10.72
C ALA A 123 0.21 -3.39 11.62
N LEU A 124 -0.50 -4.51 11.45
CA LEU A 124 -1.63 -4.88 12.29
C LEU A 124 -1.26 -4.92 13.78
N GLU A 125 -0.08 -5.41 14.14
CA GLU A 125 0.37 -5.46 15.52
C GLU A 125 0.52 -4.06 16.12
N PHE A 126 1.07 -3.08 15.37
CA PHE A 126 1.13 -1.69 15.79
C PHE A 126 -0.26 -1.12 16.01
N LEU A 127 -1.15 -1.25 15.02
CA LEU A 127 -2.52 -0.74 15.13
C LEU A 127 -3.24 -1.25 16.36
N VAL A 128 -3.20 -2.56 16.59
CA VAL A 128 -3.88 -3.21 17.71
C VAL A 128 -3.32 -2.75 19.06
N LYS A 129 -1.98 -2.66 19.17
CA LYS A 129 -1.33 -2.24 20.41
C LYS A 129 -1.52 -0.76 20.69
N ASP A 130 -1.39 0.10 19.70
CA ASP A 130 -1.60 1.55 19.86
C ASP A 130 -3.07 1.85 20.20
N TYR A 131 -4.02 1.14 19.57
CA TYR A 131 -5.42 1.22 19.94
C TYR A 131 -5.67 0.77 21.39
N ALA A 132 -5.08 -0.34 21.84
CA ALA A 132 -5.19 -0.79 23.21
C ALA A 132 -4.57 0.22 24.22
N ILE A 133 -3.42 0.82 23.89
CA ILE A 133 -2.77 1.84 24.70
C ILE A 133 -3.64 3.10 24.78
N SER A 134 -4.33 3.51 23.71
CA SER A 134 -5.22 4.67 23.74
C SER A 134 -6.42 4.47 24.68
N LYS A 135 -6.83 3.23 24.91
CA LYS A 135 -7.92 2.88 25.86
C LYS A 135 -7.41 2.71 27.30
N GLN A 136 -6.15 2.27 27.49
CA GLN A 136 -5.59 1.98 28.81
C GLN A 136 -4.14 2.41 28.89
N THR A 137 -3.91 3.70 28.99
CA THR A 137 -2.58 4.35 28.99
C THR A 137 -1.68 3.85 30.12
N ASP A 138 -2.25 3.54 31.28
CA ASP A 138 -1.53 3.07 32.47
C ASP A 138 -0.91 1.66 32.30
N GLU A 139 -1.39 0.88 31.32
CA GLU A 139 -0.86 -0.46 31.02
C GLU A 139 0.09 -0.48 29.81
N LYS A 140 0.57 0.66 29.33
CA LYS A 140 1.37 0.78 28.10
C LYS A 140 2.50 -0.24 28.00
N ASP A 141 3.37 -0.33 29.02
CA ASP A 141 4.53 -1.22 28.98
C ASP A 141 4.13 -2.70 28.90
N LYS A 142 3.04 -3.07 29.59
CA LYS A 142 2.49 -4.43 29.53
C LYS A 142 1.93 -4.74 28.15
N ILE A 143 1.20 -3.79 27.56
CA ILE A 143 0.61 -3.95 26.23
C ILE A 143 1.71 -4.09 25.18
N GLN A 144 2.77 -3.30 25.25
CA GLN A 144 3.90 -3.37 24.33
C GLN A 144 4.61 -4.73 24.38
N ALA A 145 4.80 -5.28 25.57
CA ALA A 145 5.44 -6.59 25.76
C ALA A 145 4.52 -7.80 25.46
N MET A 146 3.21 -7.59 25.41
CA MET A 146 2.21 -8.66 25.26
C MET A 146 2.17 -9.19 23.82
N PRO A 147 1.98 -10.52 23.62
CA PRO A 147 1.68 -11.05 22.30
C PRO A 147 0.41 -10.44 21.70
N MET A 148 0.43 -10.14 20.38
CA MET A 148 -0.69 -9.50 19.67
C MET A 148 -2.03 -10.22 19.92
N ALA A 149 -2.06 -11.56 19.90
CA ALA A 149 -3.27 -12.34 20.13
C ALA A 149 -3.88 -12.11 21.52
N GLN A 150 -3.05 -11.97 22.55
CA GLN A 150 -3.52 -11.63 23.90
C GLN A 150 -4.01 -10.18 23.97
N CYS A 151 -3.33 -9.27 23.29
CA CYS A 151 -3.74 -7.88 23.20
C CYS A 151 -5.13 -7.76 22.54
N ILE A 152 -5.37 -8.45 21.42
CA ILE A 152 -6.68 -8.49 20.75
C ILE A 152 -7.76 -9.04 21.71
N GLU A 153 -7.46 -10.11 22.43
CA GLU A 153 -8.43 -10.71 23.33
C GLU A 153 -8.83 -9.81 24.50
N ARG A 154 -7.83 -9.15 25.07
CA ARG A 154 -7.99 -8.40 26.31
C ARG A 154 -8.56 -6.99 26.08
N PHE A 155 -8.15 -6.29 25.02
CA PHE A 155 -8.40 -4.86 24.86
C PHE A 155 -9.34 -4.50 23.71
N ILE A 156 -9.62 -5.42 22.77
CA ILE A 156 -10.62 -5.16 21.75
C ILE A 156 -11.96 -5.67 22.27
N GLU A 157 -12.83 -4.74 22.68
CA GLU A 157 -14.14 -5.08 23.28
C GLU A 157 -15.18 -5.46 22.23
N HIS A 158 -15.24 -4.70 21.12
CA HIS A 158 -16.25 -4.92 20.10
C HIS A 158 -16.10 -6.30 19.43
N PRO A 159 -17.13 -7.18 19.48
CA PRO A 159 -17.00 -8.58 19.06
C PRO A 159 -16.57 -8.75 17.61
N ARG A 160 -17.08 -7.91 16.68
CA ARG A 160 -16.73 -7.98 15.26
C ARG A 160 -15.30 -7.56 15.02
N THR A 161 -14.85 -6.44 15.62
CA THR A 161 -13.45 -5.98 15.52
C THR A 161 -12.50 -7.04 16.04
N LYS A 162 -12.79 -7.60 17.22
CA LYS A 162 -12.03 -8.71 17.80
C LYS A 162 -11.94 -9.91 16.85
N ALA A 163 -13.07 -10.31 16.26
CA ALA A 163 -13.11 -11.44 15.35
C ALA A 163 -12.32 -11.22 14.06
N LEU A 164 -12.34 -10.00 13.50
CA LEU A 164 -11.59 -9.62 12.30
C LEU A 164 -10.09 -9.55 12.60
N ALA A 165 -9.70 -8.85 13.67
CA ALA A 165 -8.31 -8.72 14.08
C ALA A 165 -7.65 -10.09 14.39
N LYS A 166 -8.39 -11.00 15.05
CA LYS A 166 -7.92 -12.40 15.25
C LYS A 166 -7.64 -13.12 13.95
N ARG A 167 -8.57 -13.05 12.98
CA ARG A 167 -8.41 -13.71 11.68
C ARG A 167 -7.25 -13.10 10.89
N ALA A 168 -7.13 -11.77 10.90
CA ALA A 168 -5.98 -11.09 10.29
C ALA A 168 -4.65 -11.54 10.94
N ALA A 169 -4.62 -11.65 12.27
CA ALA A 169 -3.44 -12.15 12.99
C ALA A 169 -3.12 -13.62 12.61
N TRP A 170 -4.11 -14.49 12.45
CA TRP A 170 -3.91 -15.88 12.02
C TRP A 170 -3.32 -15.95 10.60
N LEU A 171 -3.92 -15.23 9.64
CA LEU A 171 -3.40 -15.21 8.26
C LEU A 171 -2.00 -14.56 8.20
N GLY A 172 -1.77 -13.51 8.96
CA GLY A 172 -0.45 -12.88 9.05
C GLY A 172 0.62 -13.82 9.62
N ASN A 173 0.24 -14.73 10.56
CA ASN A 173 1.16 -15.74 11.10
C ASN A 173 1.64 -16.73 10.04
N ASP A 174 0.84 -17.03 9.02
CA ASP A 174 1.22 -17.95 7.94
C ASP A 174 2.38 -17.40 7.09
N TYR A 175 2.60 -16.08 7.09
CA TYR A 175 3.78 -15.47 6.46
C TYR A 175 5.01 -15.43 7.39
N ALA A 176 4.81 -15.59 8.70
CA ALA A 176 5.89 -15.58 9.69
C ALA A 176 6.41 -16.98 10.05
N HIS A 177 5.67 -18.02 9.71
CA HIS A 177 5.99 -19.39 10.09
C HIS A 177 6.24 -20.28 8.88
N TYR A 178 7.10 -21.29 9.06
CA TYR A 178 7.45 -22.24 8.01
C TYR A 178 6.23 -23.03 7.49
N LEU A 179 5.32 -23.45 8.38
CA LEU A 179 4.11 -24.16 8.03
C LEU A 179 2.92 -23.21 7.99
N LYS A 180 2.35 -23.05 6.80
CA LYS A 180 1.08 -22.33 6.60
C LYS A 180 -0.08 -23.21 7.05
N LYS A 181 -1.00 -22.63 7.85
CA LYS A 181 -2.21 -23.30 8.34
C LYS A 181 -3.43 -23.04 7.44
N HIS A 182 -3.45 -21.88 6.76
CA HIS A 182 -4.55 -21.42 5.92
C HIS A 182 -4.09 -21.37 4.46
N THR A 183 -3.92 -22.55 3.85
CA THR A 183 -3.39 -22.66 2.48
C THR A 183 -4.39 -22.25 1.40
N ASP A 184 -5.67 -22.13 1.76
CA ASP A 184 -6.79 -21.66 0.92
C ASP A 184 -6.96 -20.13 0.96
N ARG A 185 -6.09 -19.39 1.68
CA ARG A 185 -6.13 -17.94 1.84
C ARG A 185 -4.85 -17.30 1.33
N ASP A 186 -5.01 -16.08 0.83
CA ASP A 186 -3.93 -15.31 0.21
C ASP A 186 -3.69 -13.94 0.89
N LEU A 187 -2.79 -13.16 0.32
CA LEU A 187 -2.44 -11.83 0.79
C LEU A 187 -3.62 -10.86 0.71
N LYS A 188 -4.50 -11.03 -0.28
CA LYS A 188 -5.70 -10.20 -0.46
C LYS A 188 -6.69 -10.40 0.68
N ASP A 189 -6.86 -11.64 1.15
CA ASP A 189 -7.68 -11.94 2.33
C ASP A 189 -7.13 -11.26 3.59
N LEU A 190 -5.81 -11.29 3.79
CA LEU A 190 -5.15 -10.60 4.89
C LEU A 190 -5.38 -9.10 4.84
N LYS A 191 -5.16 -8.46 3.69
CA LYS A 191 -5.42 -7.01 3.48
C LYS A 191 -6.87 -6.66 3.77
N THR A 192 -7.81 -7.46 3.27
CA THR A 192 -9.25 -7.25 3.50
C THR A 192 -9.59 -7.27 5.00
N LEU A 193 -9.06 -8.23 5.75
CA LEU A 193 -9.28 -8.32 7.19
C LEU A 193 -8.66 -7.15 7.96
N ILE A 194 -7.48 -6.69 7.55
CA ILE A 194 -6.84 -5.51 8.14
C ILE A 194 -7.69 -4.26 7.84
N SER A 195 -8.10 -4.07 6.59
CA SER A 195 -8.95 -2.93 6.18
C SER A 195 -10.25 -2.87 6.99
N LEU A 196 -10.93 -4.01 7.15
CA LEU A 196 -12.13 -4.09 7.98
C LEU A 196 -11.84 -3.79 9.46
N THR A 197 -10.69 -4.21 9.99
CA THR A 197 -10.26 -3.90 11.36
C THR A 197 -10.02 -2.39 11.52
N VAL A 198 -9.35 -1.76 10.56
CA VAL A 198 -9.13 -0.31 10.50
C VAL A 198 -10.45 0.44 10.51
N GLN A 199 -11.40 0.07 9.64
CA GLN A 199 -12.69 0.74 9.55
C GLN A 199 -13.47 0.66 10.86
N TRP A 200 -13.47 -0.48 11.55
CA TRP A 200 -14.15 -0.64 12.83
C TRP A 200 -13.50 0.17 13.95
N ILE A 201 -12.16 0.21 14.03
CA ILE A 201 -11.44 1.04 15.00
C ILE A 201 -11.72 2.51 14.73
N ASN A 202 -11.70 2.93 13.46
CA ASN A 202 -11.99 4.31 13.07
C ASN A 202 -13.42 4.71 13.48
N LEU A 203 -14.41 3.86 13.16
CA LEU A 203 -15.80 4.09 13.54
C LEU A 203 -15.97 4.23 15.05
N GLU A 204 -15.27 3.42 15.83
CA GLU A 204 -15.33 3.49 17.29
C GLU A 204 -14.70 4.78 17.84
N ILE A 205 -13.58 5.22 17.27
CA ILE A 205 -12.95 6.50 17.63
C ILE A 205 -13.90 7.67 17.32
N GLU A 206 -14.42 7.71 16.09
CA GLU A 206 -15.36 8.76 15.66
C GLU A 206 -16.63 8.77 16.52
N SER A 207 -17.24 7.61 16.75
CA SER A 207 -18.47 7.51 17.57
C SER A 207 -18.23 8.02 18.99
N THR A 208 -17.10 7.65 19.61
CA THR A 208 -16.75 8.09 20.96
C THR A 208 -16.52 9.61 21.02
N ALA A 209 -15.89 10.19 19.98
CA ALA A 209 -15.71 11.63 19.89
C ALA A 209 -17.06 12.37 19.82
N TYR A 210 -17.95 11.96 18.92
CA TYR A 210 -19.27 12.56 18.80
C TYR A 210 -20.15 12.39 20.04
N GLU A 211 -20.11 11.25 20.73
CA GLU A 211 -20.80 11.04 22.00
C GLU A 211 -20.33 12.01 23.08
N SER A 212 -19.04 12.38 23.08
CA SER A 212 -18.49 13.36 24.02
C SER A 212 -18.85 14.81 23.67
N GLU A 213 -18.97 15.14 22.37
CA GLU A 213 -19.25 16.49 21.87
C GLU A 213 -20.74 16.85 21.95
N ILE A 214 -21.63 15.88 21.70
CA ILE A 214 -23.09 16.07 21.66
C ILE A 214 -23.68 15.52 22.92
N THR A 215 -23.70 16.33 23.99
CA THR A 215 -24.40 15.99 25.23
C THR A 215 -25.90 16.30 25.12
N TYR A 216 -26.73 15.34 25.52
CA TYR A 216 -28.20 15.52 25.57
C TYR A 216 -28.52 16.64 26.54
N GLN A 217 -28.99 17.78 26.03
CA GLN A 217 -29.62 18.80 26.89
C GLN A 217 -31.02 18.31 27.29
N LYS A 218 -31.19 18.01 28.57
CA LYS A 218 -32.51 17.71 29.17
C LYS A 218 -33.36 18.97 29.31
#